data_89cc1d23be3aebf22ce6294c92c33209
#
_entry.id   89cc1d23be3aebf22ce6294c92c33209
#
_cell.length_a   1.000
_cell.length_b   1.000
_cell.length_c   1.000
_cell.angle_alpha   90.00
_cell.angle_beta   90.00
_cell.angle_gamma   90.00
#
_symmetry.space_group_name_H-M   'P 1'
#
loop_
_entity.id
_entity.type
_entity.pdbx_description
1 polymer ?
#
loop_
_entity_poly.entity_id
_entity_poly.type
_entity_poly.pdbx_seq_one_letter_code
_entity_poly.pdbx_strand_id
1 'polypeptide(L)'
;TVTVVSAAKSYGDEIDTMIAAAVHQISESEGNYGSVSGNDSGALSVGKLQWHADFALQLLRFIIAEDTESNAKSVLGAALYAEIMNSSTKWGTRKLTNDEAKKLSDYLSSPVGRQGQDDFAAQTVYTYIQNCYQQGLTNPYAMIFVCDIFNKGETAGYKWMRQAAKYAGSYRDVTLEHLYKTARAFNNGSVPSRYQKLYNFCKNDVDLGELTLTDSEEWVIDNSSTN
;
A
#
# COMPACT_ATOMS: atom_id res chain seq x y z
N THR A 1 28.52 15.96 14.40
CA THR A 1 28.88 14.71 13.68
C THR A 1 27.57 14.17 13.14
N VAL A 2 27.31 14.34 11.83
CA VAL A 2 26.18 13.74 11.14
C VAL A 2 26.58 12.28 10.91
N THR A 3 25.94 11.36 11.61
CA THR A 3 26.08 9.93 11.32
C THR A 3 25.32 9.68 10.00
N VAL A 4 26.05 9.49 8.92
CA VAL A 4 25.50 8.98 7.68
C VAL A 4 25.10 7.53 7.95
N VAL A 5 23.80 7.28 8.17
CA VAL A 5 23.26 5.93 8.19
C VAL A 5 23.41 5.42 6.76
N SER A 6 24.25 4.43 6.55
CA SER A 6 24.35 3.71 5.28
C SER A 6 22.93 3.30 4.87
N ALA A 7 22.51 3.69 3.66
CA ALA A 7 21.24 3.25 3.14
C ALA A 7 21.19 1.71 3.19
N ALA A 8 20.20 1.16 3.86
CA ALA A 8 20.00 -0.28 3.88
C ALA A 8 19.88 -0.76 2.43
N LYS A 9 20.64 -1.79 2.05
CA LYS A 9 20.53 -2.39 0.72
C LYS A 9 19.12 -2.94 0.54
N SER A 10 18.52 -2.72 -0.62
CA SER A 10 17.28 -3.40 -1.02
C SER A 10 17.58 -4.89 -1.18
N TYR A 11 16.62 -5.74 -0.82
CA TYR A 11 16.75 -7.21 -0.98
C TYR A 11 16.71 -7.69 -2.43
N GLY A 12 16.63 -6.76 -3.39
CA GLY A 12 16.46 -7.07 -4.80
C GLY A 12 14.99 -7.17 -5.20
N ASP A 13 14.76 -7.12 -6.50
CA ASP A 13 13.43 -6.97 -7.11
C ASP A 13 12.46 -8.14 -6.78
N GLU A 14 12.99 -9.33 -6.49
CA GLU A 14 12.16 -10.52 -6.25
C GLU A 14 11.41 -10.44 -4.92
N ILE A 15 12.11 -10.17 -3.81
CA ILE A 15 11.46 -10.03 -2.49
C ILE A 15 10.55 -8.82 -2.46
N ASP A 16 10.97 -7.69 -3.03
CA ASP A 16 10.15 -6.49 -3.12
C ASP A 16 8.86 -6.75 -3.92
N THR A 17 8.94 -7.56 -4.98
CA THR A 17 7.77 -7.99 -5.76
C THR A 17 6.83 -8.86 -4.94
N MET A 18 7.36 -9.81 -4.17
CA MET A 18 6.56 -10.69 -3.29
C MET A 18 5.89 -9.90 -2.17
N ILE A 19 6.59 -8.94 -1.55
CA ILE A 19 6.02 -8.04 -0.54
C ILE A 19 4.89 -7.22 -1.16
N ALA A 20 5.11 -6.64 -2.35
CA ALA A 20 4.09 -5.86 -3.04
C ALA A 20 2.85 -6.70 -3.36
N ALA A 21 3.03 -7.92 -3.87
CA ALA A 21 1.93 -8.85 -4.14
C ALA A 21 1.12 -9.18 -2.88
N ALA A 22 1.80 -9.43 -1.75
CA ALA A 22 1.15 -9.69 -0.47
C ALA A 22 0.35 -8.49 0.04
N VAL A 23 0.90 -7.27 -0.06
CA VAL A 23 0.16 -6.04 0.32
C VAL A 23 -1.09 -5.85 -0.54
N HIS A 24 -1.03 -6.19 -1.82
CA HIS A 24 -2.20 -6.12 -2.71
C HIS A 24 -3.31 -7.12 -2.33
N GLN A 25 -2.97 -8.28 -1.79
CA GLN A 25 -3.96 -9.30 -1.39
C GLN A 25 -4.73 -8.90 -0.13
N ILE A 26 -4.09 -8.20 0.81
CA ILE A 26 -4.70 -7.83 2.09
C ILE A 26 -5.44 -6.50 2.08
N SER A 27 -5.52 -5.82 0.94
CA SER A 27 -6.12 -4.49 0.83
C SER A 27 -7.57 -4.42 1.35
N GLU A 28 -8.00 -3.23 1.77
CA GLU A 28 -9.33 -2.97 2.37
C GLU A 28 -10.52 -3.35 1.48
N SER A 29 -10.34 -3.34 0.16
CA SER A 29 -11.38 -3.66 -0.82
C SER A 29 -11.41 -5.13 -1.23
N GLU A 30 -10.61 -6.00 -0.61
CA GLU A 30 -10.46 -7.41 -1.00
C GLU A 30 -10.12 -7.57 -2.50
N GLY A 31 -9.37 -6.60 -3.05
CA GLY A 31 -8.97 -6.58 -4.46
C GLY A 31 -10.05 -6.11 -5.44
N ASN A 32 -11.14 -5.52 -4.97
CA ASN A 32 -12.19 -4.98 -5.83
C ASN A 32 -11.75 -3.69 -6.52
N TYR A 33 -11.41 -3.78 -7.80
CA TYR A 33 -10.97 -2.63 -8.62
C TYR A 33 -12.04 -1.56 -8.77
N GLY A 34 -13.33 -1.93 -8.83
CA GLY A 34 -14.45 -1.00 -8.96
C GLY A 34 -14.93 -0.41 -7.64
N SER A 35 -14.25 -0.66 -6.54
CA SER A 35 -14.67 -0.14 -5.23
C SER A 35 -14.58 1.39 -5.19
N VAL A 36 -15.72 2.04 -4.90
CA VAL A 36 -15.82 3.50 -4.80
C VAL A 36 -16.65 3.86 -3.58
N SER A 37 -16.06 4.60 -2.66
CA SER A 37 -16.76 5.28 -1.58
C SER A 37 -16.86 6.77 -1.91
N GLY A 38 -18.07 7.27 -2.11
CA GLY A 38 -18.29 8.68 -2.45
C GLY A 38 -18.06 9.65 -1.29
N ASN A 39 -18.00 9.14 -0.05
CA ASN A 39 -17.73 9.90 1.16
C ASN A 39 -17.14 8.98 2.23
N ASP A 40 -15.84 8.88 2.27
CA ASP A 40 -15.06 8.16 3.26
C ASP A 40 -14.26 9.17 4.09
N SER A 41 -14.59 9.27 5.38
CA SER A 41 -13.89 10.21 6.30
C SER A 41 -13.78 11.65 5.80
N GLY A 42 -14.80 12.11 5.03
CA GLY A 42 -14.90 13.50 4.56
C GLY A 42 -14.52 13.73 3.10
N ALA A 43 -13.92 12.77 2.42
CA ALA A 43 -13.64 12.80 1.00
C ALA A 43 -13.99 11.45 0.33
N LEU A 44 -13.70 11.29 -0.96
CA LEU A 44 -13.89 10.03 -1.66
C LEU A 44 -12.71 9.07 -1.47
N SER A 45 -12.97 7.77 -1.61
CA SER A 45 -11.96 6.72 -1.76
C SER A 45 -12.30 5.82 -2.94
N VAL A 46 -11.29 5.38 -3.71
CA VAL A 46 -11.49 4.59 -4.94
C VAL A 46 -10.50 3.45 -5.10
N GLY A 47 -10.94 2.43 -5.84
CA GLY A 47 -10.11 1.34 -6.34
C GLY A 47 -9.71 0.32 -5.30
N LYS A 48 -8.90 -0.63 -5.71
CA LYS A 48 -8.54 -1.83 -4.93
C LYS A 48 -7.79 -1.55 -3.63
N LEU A 49 -7.04 -0.45 -3.53
CA LEU A 49 -6.35 -0.02 -2.30
C LEU A 49 -7.07 1.12 -1.57
N GLN A 50 -8.26 1.52 -2.02
CA GLN A 50 -9.04 2.62 -1.46
C GLN A 50 -8.23 3.92 -1.35
N TRP A 51 -7.58 4.29 -2.48
CA TRP A 51 -6.89 5.58 -2.55
C TRP A 51 -7.81 6.73 -2.22
N HIS A 52 -7.40 7.56 -1.28
CA HIS A 52 -8.24 8.59 -0.66
C HIS A 52 -7.92 9.99 -1.19
N ALA A 53 -8.95 10.81 -1.40
CA ALA A 53 -8.82 12.24 -1.66
C ALA A 53 -7.90 12.58 -2.85
N ASP A 54 -6.91 13.43 -2.67
CA ASP A 54 -5.97 13.83 -3.72
C ASP A 54 -5.16 12.65 -4.27
N PHE A 55 -5.01 11.57 -3.51
CA PHE A 55 -4.32 10.37 -3.98
C PHE A 55 -5.19 9.58 -4.98
N ALA A 56 -6.51 9.57 -4.79
CA ALA A 56 -7.46 9.06 -5.79
C ALA A 56 -7.39 9.86 -7.10
N LEU A 57 -7.24 11.18 -7.00
CA LEU A 57 -7.07 12.03 -8.18
C LEU A 57 -5.76 11.72 -8.95
N GLN A 58 -4.67 11.46 -8.22
CA GLN A 58 -3.39 11.05 -8.82
C GLN A 58 -3.53 9.72 -9.56
N LEU A 59 -4.16 8.72 -8.93
CA LEU A 59 -4.44 7.43 -9.57
C LEU A 59 -5.22 7.62 -10.89
N LEU A 60 -6.31 8.39 -10.87
CA LEU A 60 -7.14 8.58 -12.06
C LEU A 60 -6.38 9.27 -13.18
N ARG A 61 -5.57 10.27 -12.87
CA ARG A 61 -4.67 10.92 -13.86
C ARG A 61 -3.65 9.95 -14.42
N PHE A 62 -3.10 9.08 -13.59
CA PHE A 62 -2.17 8.04 -14.02
C PHE A 62 -2.84 7.08 -15.01
N ILE A 63 -4.04 6.57 -14.68
CA ILE A 63 -4.80 5.66 -15.58
C ILE A 63 -5.16 6.37 -16.89
N ILE A 64 -5.63 7.62 -16.83
CA ILE A 64 -6.01 8.38 -18.02
C ILE A 64 -4.81 8.65 -18.94
N ALA A 65 -3.61 8.79 -18.40
CA ALA A 65 -2.39 8.98 -19.20
C ALA A 65 -2.06 7.76 -20.07
N GLU A 66 -2.48 6.56 -19.64
CA GLU A 66 -2.31 5.29 -20.38
C GLU A 66 -3.53 4.93 -21.26
N ASP A 67 -4.60 5.71 -21.19
CA ASP A 67 -5.85 5.51 -21.95
C ASP A 67 -5.98 6.50 -23.11
N THR A 68 -6.94 6.24 -24.01
CA THR A 68 -7.31 7.24 -25.01
C THR A 68 -8.27 8.27 -24.40
N GLU A 69 -8.10 9.53 -24.79
CA GLU A 69 -8.97 10.63 -24.33
C GLU A 69 -10.45 10.33 -24.63
N SER A 70 -10.75 9.75 -25.81
CA SER A 70 -12.11 9.44 -26.22
C SER A 70 -12.74 8.36 -25.34
N ASN A 71 -11.99 7.32 -24.95
CA ASN A 71 -12.47 6.26 -24.06
C ASN A 71 -12.71 6.79 -22.65
N ALA A 72 -11.75 7.48 -22.07
CA ALA A 72 -11.88 8.08 -20.75
C ALA A 72 -13.08 9.05 -20.68
N LYS A 73 -13.24 9.94 -21.67
CA LYS A 73 -14.42 10.85 -21.75
C LYS A 73 -15.73 10.12 -21.92
N SER A 74 -15.76 9.03 -22.70
CA SER A 74 -16.98 8.24 -22.92
C SER A 74 -17.50 7.62 -21.62
N VAL A 75 -16.60 7.08 -20.79
CA VAL A 75 -16.99 6.39 -19.55
C VAL A 75 -17.23 7.38 -18.41
N LEU A 76 -16.29 8.31 -18.18
CA LEU A 76 -16.37 9.29 -17.07
C LEU A 76 -17.39 10.41 -17.33
N GLY A 77 -17.65 10.70 -18.59
CA GLY A 77 -18.38 11.89 -19.05
C GLY A 77 -17.48 13.13 -19.07
N ALA A 78 -17.82 14.08 -19.95
CA ALA A 78 -16.98 15.25 -20.23
C ALA A 78 -16.67 16.11 -18.98
N ALA A 79 -17.64 16.29 -18.09
CA ALA A 79 -17.47 17.13 -16.90
C ALA A 79 -16.49 16.54 -15.89
N LEU A 80 -16.65 15.26 -15.53
CA LEU A 80 -15.78 14.58 -14.58
C LEU A 80 -14.37 14.40 -15.14
N TYR A 81 -14.25 14.05 -16.43
CA TYR A 81 -12.96 14.01 -17.13
C TYR A 81 -12.25 15.36 -17.06
N ALA A 82 -12.93 16.46 -17.39
CA ALA A 82 -12.34 17.80 -17.36
C ALA A 82 -11.91 18.21 -15.95
N GLU A 83 -12.69 17.85 -14.92
CA GLU A 83 -12.33 18.07 -13.51
C GLU A 83 -11.05 17.32 -13.16
N ILE A 84 -10.94 16.03 -13.50
CA ILE A 84 -9.76 15.21 -13.21
C ILE A 84 -8.51 15.78 -13.89
N MET A 85 -8.63 16.17 -15.16
CA MET A 85 -7.49 16.66 -15.95
C MET A 85 -7.07 18.09 -15.65
N ASN A 86 -7.88 18.86 -14.95
CA ASN A 86 -7.51 20.22 -14.54
C ASN A 86 -6.42 20.17 -13.46
N SER A 87 -5.22 20.71 -13.77
CA SER A 87 -4.06 20.67 -12.89
C SER A 87 -4.26 21.39 -11.54
N SER A 88 -5.19 22.35 -11.48
CA SER A 88 -5.53 23.08 -10.24
C SER A 88 -6.52 22.34 -9.35
N THR A 89 -7.17 21.28 -9.83
CA THR A 89 -8.13 20.51 -9.04
C THR A 89 -7.47 19.84 -7.84
N LYS A 90 -8.18 19.92 -6.70
CA LYS A 90 -7.86 19.23 -5.45
C LYS A 90 -9.10 18.49 -4.95
N TRP A 91 -8.86 17.28 -4.45
CA TRP A 91 -9.93 16.39 -3.96
C TRP A 91 -9.91 16.17 -2.44
N GLY A 92 -9.22 17.02 -1.69
CA GLY A 92 -9.08 16.89 -0.25
C GLY A 92 -10.38 16.73 0.54
N THR A 93 -11.50 17.27 -0.01
CA THR A 93 -12.85 17.17 0.58
C THR A 93 -13.92 16.81 -0.46
N ARG A 94 -13.52 16.32 -1.64
CA ARG A 94 -14.43 15.97 -2.74
C ARG A 94 -15.30 14.78 -2.35
N LYS A 95 -16.61 14.96 -2.51
CA LYS A 95 -17.62 13.90 -2.39
C LYS A 95 -18.23 13.64 -3.75
N LEU A 96 -18.61 12.42 -4.01
CA LEU A 96 -19.22 12.00 -5.28
C LEU A 96 -20.74 11.93 -5.17
N THR A 97 -21.41 12.29 -6.26
CA THR A 97 -22.80 11.87 -6.48
C THR A 97 -22.83 10.36 -6.82
N ASN A 98 -24.00 9.74 -6.74
CA ASN A 98 -24.16 8.33 -7.10
C ASN A 98 -23.81 8.06 -8.57
N ASP A 99 -24.11 9.00 -9.47
CA ASP A 99 -23.79 8.89 -10.90
C ASP A 99 -22.27 8.96 -11.14
N GLU A 100 -21.58 9.88 -10.49
CA GLU A 100 -20.12 9.97 -10.56
C GLU A 100 -19.43 8.75 -9.96
N ALA A 101 -19.92 8.25 -8.82
CA ALA A 101 -19.41 7.03 -8.21
C ALA A 101 -19.54 5.82 -9.12
N LYS A 102 -20.70 5.71 -9.82
CA LYS A 102 -20.91 4.64 -10.81
C LYS A 102 -19.96 4.77 -11.98
N LYS A 103 -19.79 5.96 -12.56
CA LYS A 103 -18.87 6.20 -13.67
C LYS A 103 -17.42 5.87 -13.31
N LEU A 104 -16.98 6.28 -12.11
CA LEU A 104 -15.66 5.91 -11.60
C LEU A 104 -15.52 4.40 -11.39
N SER A 105 -16.52 3.74 -10.83
CA SER A 105 -16.53 2.29 -10.67
C SER A 105 -16.42 1.56 -12.00
N ASP A 106 -17.20 1.98 -13.00
CA ASP A 106 -17.17 1.41 -14.35
C ASP A 106 -15.79 1.63 -15.00
N TYR A 107 -15.21 2.83 -14.88
CA TYR A 107 -13.91 3.15 -15.44
C TYR A 107 -12.76 2.35 -14.76
N LEU A 108 -12.76 2.31 -13.45
CA LEU A 108 -11.76 1.57 -12.66
C LEU A 108 -11.86 0.04 -12.88
N SER A 109 -13.04 -0.48 -13.19
CA SER A 109 -13.27 -1.90 -13.49
C SER A 109 -12.92 -2.28 -14.93
N SER A 110 -12.71 -1.31 -15.81
CA SER A 110 -12.30 -1.55 -17.20
C SER A 110 -10.90 -2.17 -17.30
N PRO A 111 -10.53 -2.79 -18.44
CA PRO A 111 -9.19 -3.35 -18.60
C PRO A 111 -8.06 -2.33 -18.31
N VAL A 112 -8.16 -1.11 -18.85
CA VAL A 112 -7.17 -0.04 -18.62
C VAL A 112 -7.21 0.42 -17.16
N GLY A 113 -8.39 0.51 -16.54
CA GLY A 113 -8.56 0.87 -15.15
C GLY A 113 -7.92 -0.14 -14.20
N ARG A 114 -8.06 -1.44 -14.46
CA ARG A 114 -7.42 -2.51 -13.66
C ARG A 114 -5.92 -2.48 -13.80
N GLN A 115 -5.40 -2.45 -15.03
CA GLN A 115 -3.97 -2.40 -15.29
C GLN A 115 -3.33 -1.17 -14.64
N GLY A 116 -3.91 0.03 -14.85
CA GLY A 116 -3.37 1.24 -14.26
C GLY A 116 -3.41 1.24 -12.72
N GLN A 117 -4.41 0.60 -12.08
CA GLN A 117 -4.39 0.40 -10.63
C GLN A 117 -3.29 -0.55 -10.18
N ASP A 118 -3.00 -1.61 -10.94
CA ASP A 118 -1.91 -2.54 -10.62
C ASP A 118 -0.56 -1.83 -10.70
N ASP A 119 -0.34 -1.07 -11.77
CA ASP A 119 0.92 -0.35 -11.99
C ASP A 119 1.11 0.79 -10.96
N PHE A 120 0.07 1.55 -10.67
CA PHE A 120 0.11 2.60 -9.66
C PHE A 120 0.30 2.04 -8.24
N ALA A 121 -0.34 0.91 -7.93
CA ALA A 121 -0.16 0.21 -6.67
C ALA A 121 1.27 -0.31 -6.51
N ALA A 122 1.85 -0.89 -7.57
CA ALA A 122 3.24 -1.36 -7.54
C ALA A 122 4.21 -0.20 -7.22
N GLN A 123 4.07 0.95 -7.88
CA GLN A 123 4.88 2.14 -7.60
C GLN A 123 4.68 2.65 -6.15
N THR A 124 3.45 2.66 -5.67
CA THR A 124 3.11 3.14 -4.33
C THR A 124 3.68 2.21 -3.26
N VAL A 125 3.46 0.91 -3.39
CA VAL A 125 3.98 -0.08 -2.42
C VAL A 125 5.49 -0.14 -2.46
N TYR A 126 6.11 -0.03 -3.64
CA TYR A 126 7.56 0.07 -3.75
C TYR A 126 8.12 1.25 -2.95
N THR A 127 7.46 2.42 -2.99
CA THR A 127 7.84 3.57 -2.16
C THR A 127 7.76 3.24 -0.67
N TYR A 128 6.72 2.51 -0.24
CA TYR A 128 6.60 2.08 1.18
C TYR A 128 7.70 1.10 1.58
N ILE A 129 8.05 0.17 0.70
CA ILE A 129 9.17 -0.76 0.92
C ILE A 129 10.48 0.02 1.07
N GLN A 130 10.75 0.99 0.21
CA GLN A 130 11.93 1.85 0.31
C GLN A 130 11.94 2.65 1.63
N ASN A 131 10.80 3.16 2.09
CA ASN A 131 10.69 3.83 3.38
C ASN A 131 11.02 2.86 4.55
N CYS A 132 10.64 1.59 4.46
CA CYS A 132 11.02 0.57 5.44
C CYS A 132 12.54 0.38 5.49
N TYR A 133 13.18 0.18 4.33
CA TYR A 133 14.64 0.02 4.23
C TYR A 133 15.40 1.23 4.76
N GLN A 134 14.97 2.46 4.41
CA GLN A 134 15.60 3.69 4.88
C GLN A 134 15.58 3.83 6.41
N GLN A 135 14.58 3.23 7.08
CA GLN A 135 14.53 3.17 8.54
C GLN A 135 15.29 1.99 9.13
N GLY A 136 15.79 1.08 8.30
CA GLY A 136 16.50 -0.13 8.72
C GLY A 136 15.57 -1.30 9.10
N LEU A 137 14.29 -1.26 8.72
CA LEU A 137 13.38 -2.40 8.86
C LEU A 137 13.74 -3.45 7.80
N THR A 138 14.07 -4.67 8.25
CA THR A 138 14.60 -5.72 7.37
C THR A 138 13.74 -6.99 7.34
N ASN A 139 12.84 -7.19 8.30
CA ASN A 139 11.96 -8.36 8.30
C ASN A 139 10.86 -8.22 7.25
N PRO A 140 10.81 -9.06 6.19
CA PRO A 140 9.88 -8.89 5.08
C PRO A 140 8.41 -9.02 5.51
N TYR A 141 8.09 -9.90 6.43
CA TYR A 141 6.72 -10.04 6.97
C TYR A 141 6.29 -8.80 7.75
N ALA A 142 7.22 -8.21 8.52
CA ALA A 142 6.98 -6.94 9.19
C ALA A 142 6.82 -5.79 8.17
N MET A 143 7.56 -5.83 7.06
CA MET A 143 7.42 -4.85 5.97
C MET A 143 6.04 -4.91 5.32
N ILE A 144 5.49 -6.10 5.03
CA ILE A 144 4.13 -6.26 4.51
C ILE A 144 3.12 -5.58 5.45
N PHE A 145 3.21 -5.86 6.75
CA PHE A 145 2.34 -5.25 7.75
C PHE A 145 2.45 -3.73 7.76
N VAL A 146 3.67 -3.20 7.73
CA VAL A 146 3.93 -1.76 7.76
C VAL A 146 3.50 -1.08 6.47
N CYS A 147 3.68 -1.72 5.30
CA CYS A 147 3.22 -1.19 4.02
C CYS A 147 1.69 -1.00 3.98
N ASP A 148 0.91 -1.92 4.57
CA ASP A 148 -0.54 -1.72 4.73
C ASP A 148 -0.86 -0.52 5.63
N ILE A 149 -0.05 -0.27 6.67
CA ILE A 149 -0.21 0.94 7.49
C ILE A 149 0.17 2.21 6.72
N PHE A 150 1.22 2.18 5.90
CA PHE A 150 1.59 3.30 5.02
C PHE A 150 0.47 3.64 4.05
N ASN A 151 -0.27 2.64 3.55
CA ASN A 151 -1.43 2.87 2.68
C ASN A 151 -2.55 3.68 3.36
N LYS A 152 -2.61 3.67 4.70
CA LYS A 152 -3.53 4.55 5.48
C LYS A 152 -3.00 5.96 5.66
N GLY A 153 -1.70 6.15 5.53
CA GLY A 153 -1.03 7.44 5.63
C GLY A 153 0.42 7.31 6.09
N GLU A 154 1.27 8.09 5.46
CA GLU A 154 2.72 8.06 5.67
C GLU A 154 3.11 8.27 7.14
N THR A 155 2.51 9.27 7.78
CA THR A 155 2.73 9.56 9.21
C THR A 155 2.37 8.37 10.10
N ALA A 156 1.33 7.62 9.76
CA ALA A 156 0.93 6.42 10.49
C ALA A 156 2.00 5.33 10.35
N GLY A 157 2.48 5.05 9.13
CA GLY A 157 3.55 4.08 8.88
C GLY A 157 4.79 4.33 9.75
N TYR A 158 5.32 5.54 9.69
CA TYR A 158 6.48 5.91 10.52
C TYR A 158 6.21 5.84 12.03
N LYS A 159 5.01 6.24 12.48
CA LYS A 159 4.62 6.14 13.89
C LYS A 159 4.60 4.69 14.37
N TRP A 160 4.07 3.78 13.55
CA TRP A 160 3.98 2.36 13.89
C TRP A 160 5.37 1.71 13.91
N MET A 161 6.21 1.95 12.90
CA MET A 161 7.58 1.45 12.88
C MET A 161 8.38 1.90 14.10
N ARG A 162 8.30 3.19 14.44
CA ARG A 162 8.99 3.75 15.61
C ARG A 162 8.55 3.11 16.92
N GLN A 163 7.25 2.84 17.07
CA GLN A 163 6.75 2.18 18.29
C GLN A 163 7.16 0.71 18.34
N ALA A 164 7.12 0.00 17.21
CA ALA A 164 7.60 -1.38 17.12
C ALA A 164 9.10 -1.49 17.42
N ALA A 165 9.91 -0.57 16.88
CA ALA A 165 11.35 -0.50 17.15
C ALA A 165 11.67 -0.26 18.63
N LYS A 166 10.84 0.52 19.36
CA LYS A 166 10.99 0.65 20.81
C LYS A 166 10.78 -0.67 21.55
N TYR A 167 9.93 -1.55 21.06
CA TYR A 167 9.73 -2.87 21.66
C TYR A 167 10.81 -3.87 21.27
N ALA A 168 11.36 -3.73 20.07
CA ALA A 168 12.40 -4.61 19.53
C ALA A 168 13.82 -4.22 19.99
N GLY A 169 14.03 -2.94 20.33
CA GLY A 169 15.35 -2.37 20.61
C GLY A 169 15.99 -1.67 19.40
N SER A 170 15.66 -2.09 18.18
CA SER A 170 16.08 -1.46 16.94
C SER A 170 15.03 -1.65 15.84
N TYR A 171 15.13 -0.91 14.74
CA TYR A 171 14.28 -1.14 13.54
C TYR A 171 14.57 -2.50 12.90
N ARG A 172 15.82 -2.92 12.92
CA ARG A 172 16.27 -4.19 12.35
C ARG A 172 15.65 -5.41 13.04
N ASP A 173 15.44 -5.33 14.34
CA ASP A 173 14.90 -6.43 15.14
C ASP A 173 13.37 -6.45 15.19
N VAL A 174 12.70 -5.56 14.43
CA VAL A 174 11.24 -5.52 14.37
C VAL A 174 10.71 -6.77 13.69
N THR A 175 9.79 -7.45 14.38
CA THR A 175 9.04 -8.61 13.89
C THR A 175 7.54 -8.33 13.84
N LEU A 176 6.75 -9.28 13.32
CA LEU A 176 5.29 -9.21 13.36
C LEU A 176 4.74 -9.08 14.78
N GLU A 177 5.35 -9.75 15.75
CA GLU A 177 4.95 -9.72 17.16
C GLU A 177 5.09 -8.32 17.75
N HIS A 178 6.15 -7.58 17.38
CA HIS A 178 6.34 -6.19 17.80
C HIS A 178 5.28 -5.26 17.19
N LEU A 179 4.89 -5.49 15.95
CA LEU A 179 3.81 -4.75 15.28
C LEU A 179 2.43 -5.10 15.87
N TYR A 180 2.19 -6.36 16.19
CA TYR A 180 0.97 -6.78 16.88
C TYR A 180 0.85 -6.17 18.29
N LYS A 181 1.97 -6.11 19.02
CA LYS A 181 2.07 -5.40 20.31
C LYS A 181 1.80 -3.90 20.14
N THR A 182 2.29 -3.31 19.04
CA THR A 182 2.02 -1.92 18.68
C THR A 182 0.54 -1.68 18.40
N ALA A 183 -0.12 -2.59 17.67
CA ALA A 183 -1.56 -2.51 17.42
C ALA A 183 -2.35 -2.48 18.73
N ARG A 184 -2.00 -3.34 19.67
CA ARG A 184 -2.61 -3.38 21.00
C ARG A 184 -2.41 -2.08 21.77
N ALA A 185 -1.20 -1.53 21.75
CA ALA A 185 -0.86 -0.31 22.47
C ALA A 185 -1.62 0.92 21.92
N PHE A 186 -1.77 1.00 20.60
CA PHE A 186 -2.49 2.12 19.97
C PHE A 186 -4.02 2.02 20.06
N ASN A 187 -4.55 0.89 20.51
CA ASN A 187 -5.98 0.63 20.60
C ASN A 187 -6.42 0.22 22.02
N ASN A 188 -5.87 0.86 23.04
CA ASN A 188 -6.25 0.70 24.46
C ASN A 188 -6.26 -0.76 24.94
N GLY A 189 -5.26 -1.54 24.56
CA GLY A 189 -5.08 -2.92 24.99
C GLY A 189 -5.81 -3.97 24.15
N SER A 190 -6.64 -3.57 23.19
CA SER A 190 -7.28 -4.48 22.23
C SER A 190 -6.56 -4.45 20.87
N VAL A 191 -6.80 -5.46 20.03
CA VAL A 191 -6.35 -5.45 18.63
C VAL A 191 -7.58 -5.40 17.73
N PRO A 192 -7.79 -4.33 16.97
CA PRO A 192 -8.88 -4.27 15.99
C PRO A 192 -8.84 -5.43 15.01
N SER A 193 -10.01 -5.93 14.60
CA SER A 193 -10.14 -7.09 13.71
C SER A 193 -9.32 -6.99 12.43
N ARG A 194 -9.18 -5.79 11.85
CA ARG A 194 -8.33 -5.52 10.70
C ARG A 194 -6.87 -5.93 10.96
N TYR A 195 -6.27 -5.45 12.06
CA TYR A 195 -4.87 -5.75 12.37
C TYR A 195 -4.67 -7.20 12.81
N GLN A 196 -5.70 -7.83 13.37
CA GLN A 196 -5.69 -9.26 13.63
C GLN A 196 -5.68 -10.05 12.32
N LYS A 197 -6.51 -9.68 11.33
CA LYS A 197 -6.53 -10.29 10.00
C LYS A 197 -5.18 -10.11 9.30
N LEU A 198 -4.64 -8.88 9.31
CA LEU A 198 -3.33 -8.57 8.71
C LEU A 198 -2.19 -9.39 9.34
N TYR A 199 -2.16 -9.48 10.67
CA TYR A 199 -1.18 -10.30 11.38
C TYR A 199 -1.29 -11.78 11.00
N ASN A 200 -2.50 -12.33 10.99
CA ASN A 200 -2.74 -13.72 10.63
C ASN A 200 -2.35 -14.00 9.17
N PHE A 201 -2.69 -13.10 8.26
CA PHE A 201 -2.30 -13.18 6.87
C PHE A 201 -0.77 -13.22 6.72
N CYS A 202 -0.05 -12.25 7.29
CA CYS A 202 1.40 -12.23 7.23
C CYS A 202 2.06 -13.47 7.84
N LYS A 203 1.44 -14.07 8.86
CA LYS A 203 1.98 -15.22 9.59
C LYS A 203 1.70 -16.56 8.91
N ASN A 204 0.54 -16.71 8.29
CA ASN A 204 0.01 -18.02 7.89
C ASN A 204 -0.17 -18.16 6.37
N ASP A 205 -0.44 -17.05 5.67
CA ASP A 205 -0.90 -17.10 4.27
C ASP A 205 0.16 -16.55 3.30
N VAL A 206 1.15 -15.78 3.81
CA VAL A 206 2.24 -15.28 2.99
C VAL A 206 3.36 -16.31 2.94
N ASP A 207 3.60 -16.83 1.77
CA ASP A 207 4.77 -17.69 1.48
C ASP A 207 5.82 -16.83 0.75
N LEU A 208 6.89 -16.49 1.45
CA LEU A 208 8.05 -15.80 0.89
C LEU A 208 9.20 -16.79 0.59
N GLY A 209 8.91 -18.09 0.63
CA GLY A 209 9.91 -19.13 0.54
C GLY A 209 10.76 -19.27 1.82
N GLU A 210 11.75 -20.14 1.79
CA GLU A 210 12.73 -20.24 2.86
C GLU A 210 13.68 -19.02 2.80
N LEU A 211 13.44 -18.05 3.65
CA LEU A 211 14.30 -16.88 3.79
C LEU A 211 15.42 -17.21 4.76
N THR A 212 16.65 -17.24 4.29
CA THR A 212 17.84 -17.34 5.12
C THR A 212 18.51 -15.98 5.27
N LEU A 213 18.90 -15.65 6.51
CA LEU A 213 19.76 -14.51 6.76
C LEU A 213 21.21 -14.94 6.45
N THR A 214 21.82 -14.30 5.47
CA THR A 214 23.22 -14.57 5.14
C THR A 214 24.17 -14.02 6.19
N ASP A 215 25.43 -14.49 6.21
CA ASP A 215 26.49 -13.96 7.07
C ASP A 215 26.78 -12.48 6.82
N SER A 216 26.42 -11.97 5.64
CA SER A 216 26.44 -10.54 5.31
C SER A 216 25.22 -9.77 5.83
N GLU A 217 24.33 -10.45 6.59
CA GLU A 217 23.10 -9.91 7.15
C GLU A 217 22.06 -9.49 6.09
N GLU A 218 22.10 -10.14 4.94
CA GLU A 218 21.11 -9.98 3.87
C GLU A 218 20.14 -11.18 3.87
N TRP A 219 18.84 -10.92 3.76
CA TRP A 219 17.85 -11.97 3.52
C TRP A 219 17.91 -12.41 2.07
N VAL A 220 18.02 -13.69 1.83
CA VAL A 220 17.97 -14.28 0.48
C VAL A 220 16.97 -15.43 0.45
N ILE A 221 16.37 -15.67 -0.69
CA ILE A 221 15.51 -16.85 -0.91
C ILE A 221 16.44 -18.05 -1.04
N ASP A 222 16.27 -19.04 -0.16
CA ASP A 222 16.98 -20.31 -0.28
C ASP A 222 16.26 -21.19 -1.30
N ASN A 223 16.83 -21.27 -2.51
CA ASN A 223 16.34 -22.13 -3.58
C ASN A 223 16.90 -23.57 -3.48
N SER A 224 17.58 -23.95 -2.40
CA SER A 224 18.21 -25.26 -2.26
C SER A 224 17.24 -26.41 -1.98
N SER A 225 15.98 -26.12 -1.62
CA SER A 225 14.97 -27.13 -1.25
C SER A 225 14.14 -27.65 -2.43
N THR A 226 14.40 -27.21 -3.67
CA THR A 226 13.70 -27.68 -4.88
C THR A 226 14.51 -28.71 -5.63
N ASN A 227 14.73 -29.91 -5.03
CA ASN A 227 15.16 -31.14 -5.72
C ASN A 227 14.32 -32.32 -5.25
#